data_a1a21b99a535d68e54703ed5b6be042e
#
_entry.id   a1a21b99a535d68e54703ed5b6be042e
#
_cell.length_a   1.000
_cell.length_b   1.000
_cell.length_c   1.000
_cell.angle_alpha   90.00
_cell.angle_beta   90.00
_cell.angle_gamma   90.00
#
_symmetry.space_group_name_H-M   'P 1'
#
loop_
_entity.id
_entity.type
_entity.pdbx_description
1 polymer ?
#
loop_
_entity_poly.entity_id
_entity_poly.type
_entity_poly.pdbx_seq_one_letter_code
_entity_poly.pdbx_strand_id
1 'polypeptide(L)'
;MDDVLGYDGKSVVVTGAASGMGQATAKILVDLGATVTALDINPTTVPVARALDIDLRDRANIEQVAASIEGPIDGLFSCAGLPGPPFSEWDTILVNFVGARHLAELLVPKMSEGSAISVIASSAAIGWQGHIPVISELLATKGFDAAVEWLREHEQKWSWSGYAYSKYIIDAWVGWWYPELGKQGIRINCINPGPTETAMMPAFQDLMGKEVVDQAIGPVGRYSTPEEQAWPLVCLGSPRLSYVGGEVLWTDGGWNGAMTMGRHQAQWADDAEGMAKTR
;
A
#
# COMPACT_ATOMS: atom_id res chain seq x y z
N MET A 1 -29.68 2.87 6.76
CA MET A 1 -28.98 1.56 6.67
C MET A 1 -28.17 1.44 7.94
N ASP A 2 -28.21 0.30 8.60
CA ASP A 2 -27.34 0.10 9.77
C ASP A 2 -25.88 0.23 9.32
N ASP A 3 -25.05 0.93 10.12
CA ASP A 3 -23.62 1.11 9.84
C ASP A 3 -22.86 -0.22 10.03
N VAL A 4 -22.97 -1.09 9.02
CA VAL A 4 -22.46 -2.47 9.07
C VAL A 4 -20.93 -2.50 9.25
N LEU A 5 -20.20 -1.56 8.63
CA LEU A 5 -18.75 -1.51 8.69
C LEU A 5 -18.21 -0.59 9.79
N GLY A 6 -19.05 0.20 10.44
CA GLY A 6 -18.68 1.06 11.56
C GLY A 6 -17.94 2.34 11.16
N TYR A 7 -18.27 2.92 10.00
CA TYR A 7 -17.63 4.14 9.49
C TYR A 7 -18.44 5.42 9.70
N ASP A 8 -19.71 5.33 10.05
CA ASP A 8 -20.52 6.52 10.27
C ASP A 8 -19.92 7.42 11.37
N GLY A 9 -19.66 8.67 11.03
CA GLY A 9 -19.02 9.65 11.90
C GLY A 9 -17.53 9.43 12.19
N LYS A 10 -16.87 8.44 11.56
CA LYS A 10 -15.44 8.16 11.72
C LYS A 10 -14.58 9.14 10.93
N SER A 11 -13.46 9.56 11.53
CA SER A 11 -12.46 10.42 10.89
C SER A 11 -11.37 9.58 10.26
N VAL A 12 -11.21 9.67 8.93
CA VAL A 12 -10.25 8.86 8.19
C VAL A 12 -9.37 9.70 7.25
N VAL A 13 -8.16 9.24 7.05
CA VAL A 13 -7.19 9.84 6.12
C VAL A 13 -6.94 8.87 4.97
N VAL A 14 -6.98 9.36 3.73
CA VAL A 14 -6.74 8.56 2.52
C VAL A 14 -5.66 9.23 1.68
N THR A 15 -4.52 8.56 1.44
CA THR A 15 -3.50 9.03 0.49
C THR A 15 -3.76 8.46 -0.90
N GLY A 16 -3.32 9.17 -1.96
CA GLY A 16 -3.59 8.75 -3.33
C GLY A 16 -5.06 8.88 -3.73
N ALA A 17 -5.78 9.81 -3.11
CA ALA A 17 -7.24 9.95 -3.22
C ALA A 17 -7.72 10.61 -4.52
N ALA A 18 -6.83 11.04 -5.41
CA ALA A 18 -7.20 11.69 -6.67
C ALA A 18 -7.56 10.71 -7.78
N SER A 19 -7.09 9.46 -7.74
CA SER A 19 -7.31 8.49 -8.81
C SER A 19 -7.30 7.03 -8.34
N GLY A 20 -7.73 6.12 -9.22
CA GLY A 20 -7.58 4.68 -9.05
C GLY A 20 -8.18 4.13 -7.75
N MET A 21 -7.44 3.22 -7.11
CA MET A 21 -7.90 2.53 -5.89
C MET A 21 -8.07 3.48 -4.70
N GLY A 22 -7.22 4.52 -4.57
CA GLY A 22 -7.33 5.50 -3.50
C GLY A 22 -8.58 6.38 -3.64
N GLN A 23 -8.91 6.79 -4.87
CA GLN A 23 -10.15 7.52 -5.16
C GLN A 23 -11.39 6.67 -4.86
N ALA A 24 -11.39 5.40 -5.29
CA ALA A 24 -12.47 4.46 -5.00
C ALA A 24 -12.63 4.23 -3.49
N THR A 25 -11.51 4.09 -2.76
CA THR A 25 -11.49 3.98 -1.30
C THR A 25 -12.08 5.22 -0.63
N ALA A 26 -11.65 6.42 -1.03
CA ALA A 26 -12.19 7.67 -0.49
C ALA A 26 -13.69 7.80 -0.75
N LYS A 27 -14.14 7.46 -1.96
CA LYS A 27 -15.56 7.48 -2.32
C LYS A 27 -16.39 6.52 -1.46
N ILE A 28 -15.96 5.28 -1.32
CA ILE A 28 -16.66 4.28 -0.50
C ILE A 28 -16.75 4.75 0.96
N LEU A 29 -15.67 5.31 1.52
CA LEU A 29 -15.65 5.81 2.90
C LEU A 29 -16.62 7.00 3.10
N VAL A 30 -16.69 7.92 2.12
CA VAL A 30 -17.69 9.01 2.14
C VAL A 30 -19.12 8.44 2.09
N ASP A 31 -19.38 7.48 1.19
CA ASP A 31 -20.69 6.84 1.06
C ASP A 31 -21.10 6.05 2.34
N LEU A 32 -20.11 5.59 3.14
CA LEU A 32 -20.30 4.94 4.44
C LEU A 32 -20.43 5.93 5.62
N GLY A 33 -20.45 7.24 5.37
CA GLY A 33 -20.63 8.26 6.40
C GLY A 33 -19.35 8.70 7.12
N ALA A 34 -18.16 8.31 6.64
CA ALA A 34 -16.91 8.76 7.22
C ALA A 34 -16.59 10.22 6.84
N THR A 35 -15.94 10.92 7.76
CA THR A 35 -15.32 12.23 7.52
C THR A 35 -13.93 12.00 6.92
N VAL A 36 -13.82 12.16 5.60
CA VAL A 36 -12.59 11.84 4.85
C VAL A 36 -11.70 13.07 4.69
N THR A 37 -10.43 12.94 5.10
CA THR A 37 -9.34 13.85 4.70
C THR A 37 -8.54 13.18 3.58
N ALA A 38 -8.64 13.74 2.36
CA ALA A 38 -7.93 13.25 1.18
C ALA A 38 -6.55 13.90 1.06
N LEU A 39 -5.53 13.09 0.81
CA LEU A 39 -4.15 13.51 0.60
C LEU A 39 -3.67 13.04 -0.77
N ASP A 40 -3.28 13.97 -1.65
CA ASP A 40 -2.75 13.64 -2.99
C ASP A 40 -1.94 14.82 -3.50
N ILE A 41 -1.06 14.58 -4.48
CA ILE A 41 -0.37 15.64 -5.23
C ILE A 41 -1.29 16.29 -6.28
N ASN A 42 -2.40 15.65 -6.63
CA ASN A 42 -3.40 16.11 -7.57
C ASN A 42 -4.75 16.35 -6.86
N PRO A 43 -5.58 17.25 -7.38
CA PRO A 43 -6.90 17.48 -6.81
C PRO A 43 -7.81 16.26 -6.94
N THR A 44 -8.48 15.87 -5.88
CA THR A 44 -9.51 14.82 -5.91
C THR A 44 -10.86 15.37 -6.39
N THR A 45 -11.63 14.52 -7.07
CA THR A 45 -13.03 14.81 -7.47
C THR A 45 -14.05 14.23 -6.48
N VAL A 46 -13.62 13.46 -5.49
CA VAL A 46 -14.49 12.93 -4.43
C VAL A 46 -14.93 14.06 -3.50
N PRO A 47 -16.20 14.16 -3.11
CA PRO A 47 -16.69 15.21 -2.21
C PRO A 47 -16.29 14.93 -0.75
N VAL A 48 -14.99 15.02 -0.47
CA VAL A 48 -14.40 14.82 0.84
C VAL A 48 -14.55 16.03 1.76
N ALA A 49 -14.44 15.82 3.06
CA ALA A 49 -14.52 16.91 4.04
C ALA A 49 -13.32 17.86 3.94
N ARG A 50 -12.14 17.34 3.61
CA ARG A 50 -10.90 18.11 3.46
C ARG A 50 -10.00 17.46 2.40
N ALA A 51 -9.40 18.27 1.55
CA ALA A 51 -8.36 17.85 0.61
C ALA A 51 -7.09 18.67 0.86
N LEU A 52 -5.94 17.97 0.92
CA LEU A 52 -4.63 18.57 1.15
C LEU A 52 -3.65 18.05 0.11
N ASP A 53 -2.80 18.95 -0.38
CA ASP A 53 -1.69 18.63 -1.28
C ASP A 53 -0.53 18.03 -0.49
N ILE A 54 -0.05 16.84 -0.90
CA ILE A 54 1.08 16.15 -0.27
C ILE A 54 2.00 15.52 -1.31
N ASP A 55 3.29 15.81 -1.23
CA ASP A 55 4.33 15.07 -1.93
C ASP A 55 5.06 14.15 -0.95
N LEU A 56 4.86 12.84 -1.09
CA LEU A 56 5.48 11.83 -0.21
C LEU A 56 7.01 11.68 -0.43
N ARG A 57 7.60 12.43 -1.36
CA ARG A 57 9.05 12.53 -1.52
C ARG A 57 9.65 13.65 -0.65
N ASP A 58 8.82 14.61 -0.25
CA ASP A 58 9.25 15.80 0.49
C ASP A 58 8.92 15.63 1.99
N ARG A 59 9.96 15.34 2.76
CA ARG A 59 9.85 15.21 4.22
C ARG A 59 9.19 16.42 4.89
N ALA A 60 9.60 17.64 4.52
CA ALA A 60 9.07 18.84 5.16
C ALA A 60 7.59 19.06 4.86
N ASN A 61 7.17 18.75 3.62
CA ASN A 61 5.76 18.79 3.22
C ASN A 61 4.95 17.72 3.97
N ILE A 62 5.45 16.49 4.11
CA ILE A 62 4.80 15.44 4.90
C ILE A 62 4.60 15.87 6.35
N GLU A 63 5.64 16.42 6.99
CA GLU A 63 5.59 16.90 8.39
C GLU A 63 4.59 18.04 8.56
N GLN A 64 4.57 19.00 7.62
CA GLN A 64 3.61 20.12 7.61
C GLN A 64 2.17 19.65 7.47
N VAL A 65 1.91 18.74 6.51
CA VAL A 65 0.57 18.19 6.27
C VAL A 65 0.13 17.37 7.48
N ALA A 66 0.98 16.47 7.99
CA ALA A 66 0.67 15.68 9.17
C ALA A 66 0.36 16.56 10.38
N ALA A 67 1.10 17.64 10.61
CA ALA A 67 0.86 18.59 11.70
C ALA A 67 -0.51 19.27 11.58
N SER A 68 -0.99 19.53 10.36
CA SER A 68 -2.28 20.18 10.09
C SER A 68 -3.50 19.27 10.27
N ILE A 69 -3.31 17.96 10.34
CA ILE A 69 -4.39 16.99 10.56
C ILE A 69 -4.59 16.85 12.06
N GLU A 70 -5.79 17.17 12.53
CA GLU A 70 -6.17 17.00 13.92
C GLU A 70 -6.71 15.60 14.18
N GLY A 71 -6.53 15.08 15.41
CA GLY A 71 -7.13 13.83 15.85
C GLY A 71 -8.47 14.05 16.54
N PRO A 72 -9.19 12.98 16.88
CA PRO A 72 -8.75 11.58 16.70
C PRO A 72 -8.90 11.08 15.26
N ILE A 73 -7.99 10.20 14.85
CA ILE A 73 -8.02 9.52 13.55
C ILE A 73 -8.43 8.07 13.78
N ASP A 74 -9.50 7.63 13.11
CA ASP A 74 -10.02 6.26 13.20
C ASP A 74 -9.44 5.33 12.13
N GLY A 75 -8.93 5.87 11.02
CA GLY A 75 -8.33 5.08 9.97
C GLY A 75 -7.35 5.85 9.08
N LEU A 76 -6.26 5.19 8.68
CA LEU A 76 -5.33 5.64 7.65
C LEU A 76 -5.34 4.65 6.48
N PHE A 77 -5.69 5.11 5.30
CA PHE A 77 -5.68 4.34 4.06
C PHE A 77 -4.53 4.81 3.18
N SER A 78 -3.44 4.05 3.17
CA SER A 78 -2.22 4.37 2.42
C SER A 78 -2.31 3.79 1.01
N CYS A 79 -2.85 4.58 0.08
CA CYS A 79 -3.11 4.16 -1.31
C CYS A 79 -2.19 4.83 -2.33
N ALA A 80 -1.45 5.88 -1.96
CA ALA A 80 -0.53 6.55 -2.86
C ALA A 80 0.60 5.63 -3.31
N GLY A 81 0.98 5.71 -4.59
CA GLY A 81 2.09 4.94 -5.13
C GLY A 81 2.44 5.34 -6.54
N LEU A 82 3.67 5.01 -6.94
CA LEU A 82 4.20 5.18 -8.30
C LEU A 82 4.52 3.80 -8.90
N PRO A 83 4.39 3.63 -10.24
CA PRO A 83 4.58 2.34 -10.91
C PRO A 83 6.04 1.96 -11.19
N GLY A 84 7.00 2.84 -10.97
CA GLY A 84 8.32 2.84 -11.59
C GLY A 84 8.30 3.76 -12.80
N PRO A 85 8.92 3.41 -13.93
CA PRO A 85 8.93 4.26 -15.12
C PRO A 85 7.52 4.79 -15.48
N PRO A 86 7.39 6.08 -15.86
CA PRO A 86 8.47 7.03 -16.17
C PRO A 86 9.14 7.71 -14.96
N PHE A 87 8.74 7.37 -13.74
CA PHE A 87 9.39 7.85 -12.52
C PHE A 87 10.66 7.06 -12.25
N SER A 88 11.61 7.69 -11.53
CA SER A 88 12.83 6.99 -11.12
C SER A 88 12.53 5.90 -10.09
N GLU A 89 13.37 4.86 -10.03
CA GLU A 89 13.28 3.83 -9.00
C GLU A 89 13.42 4.44 -7.60
N TRP A 90 14.21 5.50 -7.48
CA TRP A 90 14.37 6.29 -6.27
C TRP A 90 13.08 6.98 -5.84
N ASP A 91 12.43 7.75 -6.73
CA ASP A 91 11.15 8.40 -6.42
C ASP A 91 10.08 7.36 -6.08
N THR A 92 10.10 6.23 -6.78
CA THR A 92 9.15 5.14 -6.57
C THR A 92 9.26 4.57 -5.15
N ILE A 93 10.47 4.27 -4.68
CA ILE A 93 10.63 3.72 -3.32
C ILE A 93 10.37 4.77 -2.25
N LEU A 94 10.69 6.05 -2.51
CA LEU A 94 10.37 7.14 -1.59
C LEU A 94 8.87 7.29 -1.40
N VAL A 95 8.09 7.35 -2.50
CA VAL A 95 6.64 7.52 -2.42
C VAL A 95 5.97 6.28 -1.85
N ASN A 96 6.32 5.09 -2.37
CA ASN A 96 5.61 3.86 -2.04
C ASN A 96 5.86 3.40 -0.60
N PHE A 97 7.04 3.71 -0.03
CA PHE A 97 7.37 3.24 1.30
C PHE A 97 7.85 4.33 2.26
N VAL A 98 8.94 5.05 1.95
CA VAL A 98 9.59 5.94 2.95
C VAL A 98 8.64 7.05 3.40
N GLY A 99 8.03 7.77 2.46
CA GLY A 99 7.08 8.85 2.75
C GLY A 99 5.78 8.31 3.36
N ALA A 100 5.26 7.20 2.84
CA ALA A 100 4.06 6.56 3.39
C ALA A 100 4.27 6.12 4.85
N ARG A 101 5.42 5.49 5.16
CA ARG A 101 5.80 5.11 6.52
C ARG A 101 5.96 6.33 7.40
N HIS A 102 6.68 7.36 6.95
CA HIS A 102 6.90 8.57 7.73
C HIS A 102 5.61 9.29 8.08
N LEU A 103 4.69 9.41 7.11
CA LEU A 103 3.35 9.94 7.36
C LEU A 103 2.60 9.12 8.41
N ALA A 104 2.62 7.79 8.29
CA ALA A 104 1.98 6.91 9.27
C ALA A 104 2.58 7.07 10.68
N GLU A 105 3.92 7.12 10.81
CA GLU A 105 4.61 7.37 12.08
C GLU A 105 4.18 8.69 12.74
N LEU A 106 3.95 9.76 11.95
CA LEU A 106 3.49 11.06 12.44
C LEU A 106 2.01 11.07 12.82
N LEU A 107 1.17 10.24 12.18
CA LEU A 107 -0.27 10.19 12.45
C LEU A 107 -0.64 9.22 13.57
N VAL A 108 0.13 8.15 13.81
CA VAL A 108 -0.13 7.15 14.87
C VAL A 108 -0.38 7.80 16.24
N PRO A 109 0.38 8.83 16.70
CA PRO A 109 0.09 9.48 17.99
C PRO A 109 -1.29 10.18 18.07
N LYS A 110 -1.96 10.36 16.92
CA LYS A 110 -3.30 10.97 16.81
C LYS A 110 -4.39 9.93 16.57
N MET A 111 -4.03 8.65 16.47
CA MET A 111 -4.95 7.55 16.25
C MET A 111 -5.51 7.02 17.57
N SER A 112 -6.80 6.67 17.56
CA SER A 112 -7.49 6.12 18.72
C SER A 112 -7.29 4.61 18.83
N GLU A 113 -7.49 4.07 20.02
CA GLU A 113 -7.68 2.62 20.20
C GLU A 113 -8.85 2.12 19.33
N GLY A 114 -8.67 0.98 18.68
CA GLY A 114 -9.61 0.41 17.70
C GLY A 114 -9.43 0.90 16.27
N SER A 115 -8.54 1.87 16.03
CA SER A 115 -8.23 2.37 14.69
C SER A 115 -7.39 1.39 13.85
N ALA A 116 -7.27 1.67 12.55
CA ALA A 116 -6.52 0.82 11.65
C ALA A 116 -5.74 1.60 10.58
N ILE A 117 -4.59 1.04 10.18
CA ILE A 117 -3.83 1.43 9.00
C ILE A 117 -4.04 0.34 7.95
N SER A 118 -4.52 0.73 6.76
CA SER A 118 -4.73 -0.17 5.63
C SER A 118 -3.88 0.29 4.45
N VAL A 119 -3.03 -0.60 3.93
CA VAL A 119 -1.99 -0.24 2.95
C VAL A 119 -2.22 -1.01 1.64
N ILE A 120 -1.97 -0.35 0.50
CA ILE A 120 -1.95 -1.02 -0.81
C ILE A 120 -0.52 -1.45 -1.14
N ALA A 121 -0.27 -2.76 -1.11
CA ALA A 121 0.94 -3.36 -1.64
C ALA A 121 0.74 -3.79 -3.12
N SER A 122 1.03 -5.03 -3.50
CA SER A 122 0.84 -5.55 -4.86
C SER A 122 1.10 -7.06 -4.91
N SER A 123 0.52 -7.76 -5.87
CA SER A 123 0.92 -9.13 -6.23
C SER A 123 2.40 -9.22 -6.67
N ALA A 124 3.02 -8.10 -7.05
CA ALA A 124 4.47 -8.02 -7.28
C ALA A 124 5.31 -8.30 -6.01
N ALA A 125 4.68 -8.35 -4.83
CA ALA A 125 5.35 -8.73 -3.58
C ALA A 125 5.54 -10.25 -3.42
N ILE A 126 5.19 -11.07 -4.41
CA ILE A 126 5.41 -12.52 -4.31
C ILE A 126 6.88 -12.84 -3.99
N GLY A 127 7.11 -13.70 -3.00
CA GLY A 127 8.47 -14.08 -2.59
C GLY A 127 9.15 -13.11 -1.61
N TRP A 128 8.47 -12.08 -1.13
CA TRP A 128 9.02 -11.08 -0.19
C TRP A 128 9.69 -11.69 1.04
N GLN A 129 9.25 -12.88 1.48
CA GLN A 129 9.80 -13.57 2.65
C GLN A 129 11.30 -13.87 2.50
N GLY A 130 11.78 -14.10 1.27
CA GLY A 130 13.21 -14.29 0.99
C GLY A 130 14.07 -13.05 1.26
N HIS A 131 13.44 -11.87 1.34
CA HIS A 131 14.13 -10.59 1.55
C HIS A 131 14.04 -10.08 3.00
N ILE A 132 13.35 -10.79 3.91
CA ILE A 132 13.16 -10.40 5.32
C ILE A 132 14.47 -9.99 6.00
N PRO A 133 15.59 -10.73 5.91
CA PRO A 133 16.82 -10.36 6.63
C PRO A 133 17.29 -8.94 6.29
N VAL A 134 17.30 -8.59 5.00
CA VAL A 134 17.76 -7.27 4.52
C VAL A 134 16.70 -6.19 4.79
N ILE A 135 15.43 -6.49 4.54
CA ILE A 135 14.33 -5.56 4.78
C ILE A 135 14.21 -5.20 6.27
N SER A 136 14.47 -6.15 7.18
CA SER A 136 14.42 -5.91 8.62
C SER A 136 15.42 -4.85 9.08
N GLU A 137 16.57 -4.72 8.42
CA GLU A 137 17.55 -3.66 8.72
C GLU A 137 16.96 -2.27 8.37
N LEU A 138 16.31 -2.14 7.21
CA LEU A 138 15.60 -0.92 6.82
C LEU A 138 14.44 -0.61 7.77
N LEU A 139 13.65 -1.61 8.15
CA LEU A 139 12.51 -1.44 9.05
C LEU A 139 12.95 -1.03 10.47
N ALA A 140 14.15 -1.42 10.90
CA ALA A 140 14.73 -1.00 12.19
C ALA A 140 15.18 0.46 12.20
N THR A 141 15.34 1.13 11.05
CA THR A 141 15.64 2.56 10.97
C THR A 141 14.48 3.39 11.52
N LYS A 142 14.77 4.59 12.03
CA LYS A 142 13.74 5.49 12.59
C LYS A 142 13.64 6.78 11.78
N GLY A 143 12.41 7.08 11.34
CA GLY A 143 12.09 8.30 10.60
C GLY A 143 12.58 8.30 9.16
N PHE A 144 12.35 9.41 8.48
CA PHE A 144 12.59 9.57 7.05
C PHE A 144 14.08 9.48 6.67
N ASP A 145 14.93 10.29 7.31
CA ASP A 145 16.33 10.44 6.89
C ASP A 145 17.15 9.16 7.07
N ALA A 146 16.94 8.44 8.18
CA ALA A 146 17.66 7.18 8.41
C ALA A 146 17.25 6.08 7.41
N ALA A 147 16.00 6.07 6.98
CA ALA A 147 15.56 5.17 5.90
C ALA A 147 16.19 5.55 4.55
N VAL A 148 16.25 6.84 4.24
CA VAL A 148 16.91 7.38 3.04
C VAL A 148 18.41 7.04 3.03
N GLU A 149 19.10 7.21 4.15
CA GLU A 149 20.53 6.87 4.28
C GLU A 149 20.76 5.38 4.05
N TRP A 150 19.98 4.52 4.72
CA TRP A 150 20.07 3.08 4.52
C TRP A 150 19.85 2.67 3.06
N LEU A 151 18.82 3.24 2.40
CA LEU A 151 18.53 2.94 1.00
C LEU A 151 19.67 3.35 0.06
N ARG A 152 20.34 4.48 0.32
CA ARG A 152 21.50 4.92 -0.47
C ARG A 152 22.68 3.99 -0.30
N GLU A 153 22.96 3.54 0.91
CA GLU A 153 24.06 2.61 1.19
C GLU A 153 23.81 1.21 0.61
N HIS A 154 22.56 0.84 0.38
CA HIS A 154 22.15 -0.49 -0.08
C HIS A 154 21.46 -0.45 -1.46
N GLU A 155 21.78 0.52 -2.30
CA GLU A 155 21.14 0.72 -3.61
C GLU A 155 21.11 -0.56 -4.46
N GLN A 156 22.18 -1.35 -4.46
CA GLN A 156 22.28 -2.63 -5.19
C GLN A 156 21.24 -3.69 -4.76
N LYS A 157 20.60 -3.51 -3.62
CA LYS A 157 19.58 -4.46 -3.13
C LYS A 157 18.20 -4.21 -3.73
N TRP A 158 17.91 -2.98 -4.14
CA TRP A 158 16.57 -2.56 -4.54
C TRP A 158 16.48 -1.88 -5.91
N SER A 159 17.57 -1.34 -6.44
CA SER A 159 17.56 -0.52 -7.67
C SER A 159 17.19 -1.28 -8.95
N TRP A 160 17.14 -2.61 -8.90
CA TRP A 160 16.64 -3.45 -9.99
C TRP A 160 15.14 -3.24 -10.26
N SER A 161 14.34 -2.89 -9.24
CA SER A 161 12.97 -2.41 -9.32
C SER A 161 12.56 -1.79 -7.99
N GLY A 162 12.55 -0.46 -7.91
CA GLY A 162 12.03 0.27 -6.73
C GLY A 162 10.56 -0.04 -6.47
N TYR A 163 9.79 -0.32 -7.54
CA TYR A 163 8.40 -0.75 -7.38
C TYR A 163 8.28 -2.10 -6.66
N ALA A 164 8.82 -3.17 -7.23
CA ALA A 164 8.69 -4.50 -6.64
C ALA A 164 9.29 -4.54 -5.23
N TYR A 165 10.46 -3.95 -5.05
CA TYR A 165 11.11 -3.93 -3.74
C TYR A 165 10.32 -3.11 -2.71
N SER A 166 9.70 -1.98 -3.10
CA SER A 166 8.79 -1.25 -2.20
C SER A 166 7.61 -2.10 -1.74
N LYS A 167 7.09 -2.98 -2.60
CA LYS A 167 5.98 -3.89 -2.25
C LYS A 167 6.43 -5.02 -1.32
N TYR A 168 7.64 -5.55 -1.49
CA TYR A 168 8.26 -6.47 -0.51
C TYR A 168 8.39 -5.81 0.87
N ILE A 169 8.83 -4.55 0.90
CA ILE A 169 8.99 -3.82 2.16
C ILE A 169 7.63 -3.60 2.84
N ILE A 170 6.58 -3.26 2.09
CA ILE A 170 5.24 -3.04 2.65
C ILE A 170 4.70 -4.30 3.31
N ASP A 171 4.81 -5.46 2.66
CA ASP A 171 4.34 -6.73 3.23
C ASP A 171 5.10 -7.07 4.51
N ALA A 172 6.43 -6.89 4.52
CA ALA A 172 7.25 -7.08 5.71
C ALA A 172 6.93 -6.06 6.82
N TRP A 173 6.70 -4.78 6.45
CA TRP A 173 6.42 -3.69 7.38
C TRP A 173 5.14 -3.94 8.19
N VAL A 174 4.10 -4.46 7.57
CA VAL A 174 2.83 -4.78 8.22
C VAL A 174 3.05 -5.77 9.38
N GLY A 175 3.77 -6.85 9.14
CA GLY A 175 4.11 -7.83 10.18
C GLY A 175 5.11 -7.30 11.21
N TRP A 176 6.06 -6.47 10.76
CA TRP A 176 7.10 -5.89 11.61
C TRP A 176 6.52 -4.90 12.64
N TRP A 177 5.61 -4.04 12.22
CA TRP A 177 5.14 -2.95 13.06
C TRP A 177 3.91 -3.32 13.91
N TYR A 178 3.15 -4.31 13.50
CA TYR A 178 1.94 -4.72 14.21
C TYR A 178 2.15 -5.08 15.69
N PRO A 179 3.23 -5.78 16.12
CA PRO A 179 3.44 -6.08 17.55
C PRO A 179 3.50 -4.85 18.46
N GLU A 180 3.94 -3.71 17.93
CA GLU A 180 4.02 -2.43 18.66
C GLU A 180 2.70 -1.66 18.60
N LEU A 181 2.09 -1.58 17.42
CA LEU A 181 0.80 -0.94 17.21
C LEU A 181 -0.33 -1.67 17.94
N GLY A 182 -0.34 -2.99 17.93
CA GLY A 182 -1.34 -3.83 18.58
C GLY A 182 -1.43 -3.61 20.10
N LYS A 183 -0.30 -3.27 20.75
CA LYS A 183 -0.29 -2.88 22.18
C LYS A 183 -1.00 -1.54 22.44
N GLN A 184 -1.15 -0.73 21.40
CA GLN A 184 -1.88 0.55 21.44
C GLN A 184 -3.32 0.39 20.95
N GLY A 185 -3.76 -0.84 20.64
CA GLY A 185 -5.06 -1.12 20.06
C GLY A 185 -5.20 -0.68 18.59
N ILE A 186 -4.10 -0.42 17.90
CA ILE A 186 -4.07 0.00 16.50
C ILE A 186 -3.69 -1.21 15.62
N ARG A 187 -4.42 -1.43 14.54
CA ARG A 187 -4.14 -2.49 13.57
C ARG A 187 -3.41 -1.93 12.34
N ILE A 188 -2.57 -2.74 11.71
CA ILE A 188 -2.02 -2.47 10.39
C ILE A 188 -2.18 -3.73 9.55
N ASN A 189 -2.67 -3.56 8.31
CA ASN A 189 -2.86 -4.64 7.34
C ASN A 189 -2.58 -4.11 5.94
N CYS A 190 -2.29 -4.99 4.98
CA CYS A 190 -2.21 -4.60 3.58
C CYS A 190 -3.03 -5.54 2.68
N ILE A 191 -3.31 -5.06 1.47
CA ILE A 191 -3.80 -5.87 0.37
C ILE A 191 -2.72 -6.01 -0.70
N ASN A 192 -2.69 -7.16 -1.39
CA ASN A 192 -1.85 -7.42 -2.56
C ASN A 192 -2.74 -7.56 -3.81
N PRO A 193 -3.07 -6.41 -4.48
CA PRO A 193 -3.85 -6.43 -5.71
C PRO A 193 -3.15 -7.18 -6.84
N GLY A 194 -3.92 -7.93 -7.60
CA GLY A 194 -3.55 -8.34 -8.96
C GLY A 194 -3.70 -7.18 -9.95
N PRO A 195 -3.56 -7.45 -11.26
CA PRO A 195 -3.77 -6.45 -12.30
C PRO A 195 -5.12 -5.74 -12.17
N THR A 196 -5.09 -4.41 -12.09
CA THR A 196 -6.25 -3.56 -11.83
C THR A 196 -6.37 -2.46 -12.88
N GLU A 197 -7.58 -2.20 -13.38
CA GLU A 197 -7.90 -1.17 -14.37
C GLU A 197 -7.74 0.23 -13.76
N THR A 198 -6.52 0.77 -13.77
CA THR A 198 -6.18 2.10 -13.26
C THR A 198 -5.38 2.89 -14.28
N ALA A 199 -5.24 4.20 -14.08
CA ALA A 199 -4.35 5.03 -14.89
C ALA A 199 -2.87 4.59 -14.83
N MET A 200 -2.50 3.78 -13.86
CA MET A 200 -1.15 3.21 -13.69
C MET A 200 -0.91 1.98 -14.60
N MET A 201 -1.95 1.27 -15.02
CA MET A 201 -1.84 0.03 -15.78
C MET A 201 -1.07 0.16 -17.11
N PRO A 202 -1.27 1.22 -17.92
CA PRO A 202 -0.47 1.41 -19.13
C PRO A 202 1.04 1.44 -18.86
N ALA A 203 1.50 2.08 -17.78
CA ALA A 203 2.93 2.12 -17.45
C ALA A 203 3.51 0.72 -17.18
N PHE A 204 2.76 -0.18 -16.55
CA PHE A 204 3.18 -1.56 -16.37
C PHE A 204 3.21 -2.34 -17.68
N GLN A 205 2.21 -2.13 -18.55
CA GLN A 205 2.16 -2.79 -19.87
C GLN A 205 3.28 -2.31 -20.78
N ASP A 206 3.62 -1.01 -20.72
CA ASP A 206 4.74 -0.44 -21.49
C ASP A 206 6.11 -0.95 -20.99
N LEU A 207 6.25 -1.12 -19.66
CA LEU A 207 7.50 -1.58 -19.05
C LEU A 207 7.76 -3.07 -19.26
N MET A 208 6.78 -3.90 -19.00
CA MET A 208 6.93 -5.36 -18.96
C MET A 208 6.35 -6.08 -20.18
N GLY A 209 5.53 -5.39 -20.97
CA GLY A 209 4.69 -5.99 -22.00
C GLY A 209 3.34 -6.48 -21.44
N LYS A 210 2.27 -6.25 -22.22
CA LYS A 210 0.91 -6.66 -21.83
C LYS A 210 0.82 -8.16 -21.53
N GLU A 211 1.48 -9.00 -22.32
CA GLU A 211 1.47 -10.47 -22.16
C GLU A 211 2.05 -10.91 -20.82
N VAL A 212 3.09 -10.21 -20.32
CA VAL A 212 3.68 -10.50 -19.00
C VAL A 212 2.75 -10.05 -17.89
N VAL A 213 2.12 -8.89 -18.02
CA VAL A 213 1.12 -8.41 -17.04
C VAL A 213 -0.08 -9.37 -16.99
N ASP A 214 -0.53 -9.85 -18.15
CA ASP A 214 -1.66 -10.78 -18.26
C ASP A 214 -1.38 -12.15 -17.58
N GLN A 215 -0.12 -12.57 -17.45
CA GLN A 215 0.24 -13.77 -16.68
C GLN A 215 -0.04 -13.66 -15.18
N ALA A 216 -0.17 -12.44 -14.64
CA ALA A 216 -0.58 -12.21 -13.27
C ALA A 216 -2.11 -12.14 -13.09
N ILE A 217 -2.90 -12.35 -14.14
CA ILE A 217 -4.34 -12.53 -14.04
C ILE A 217 -4.61 -13.89 -13.39
N GLY A 218 -5.32 -13.86 -12.26
CA GLY A 218 -5.72 -15.06 -11.55
C GLY A 218 -6.81 -15.86 -12.29
N PRO A 219 -7.26 -16.98 -11.71
CA PRO A 219 -8.34 -17.80 -12.25
C PRO A 219 -9.64 -17.07 -12.57
N VAL A 220 -9.83 -15.87 -12.01
CA VAL A 220 -10.97 -15.00 -12.32
C VAL A 220 -11.00 -14.55 -13.80
N GLY A 221 -9.85 -14.58 -14.49
CA GLY A 221 -9.73 -14.41 -15.94
C GLY A 221 -9.86 -12.96 -16.45
N ARG A 222 -9.77 -11.94 -15.57
CA ARG A 222 -9.83 -10.53 -15.94
C ARG A 222 -9.07 -9.64 -14.99
N TYR A 223 -8.84 -8.40 -15.36
CA TYR A 223 -8.39 -7.37 -14.44
C TYR A 223 -9.50 -7.04 -13.44
N SER A 224 -9.12 -6.63 -12.24
CA SER A 224 -10.05 -6.07 -11.27
C SER A 224 -10.35 -4.60 -11.56
N THR A 225 -11.45 -4.09 -11.04
CA THR A 225 -11.72 -2.66 -11.00
C THR A 225 -11.11 -2.03 -9.74
N PRO A 226 -10.91 -0.69 -9.72
CA PRO A 226 -10.48 0.02 -8.51
C PRO A 226 -11.38 -0.25 -7.29
N GLU A 227 -12.70 -0.35 -7.51
CA GLU A 227 -13.68 -0.60 -6.45
C GLU A 227 -13.54 -2.00 -5.86
N GLU A 228 -13.26 -3.01 -6.70
CA GLU A 228 -13.03 -4.40 -6.25
C GLU A 228 -11.80 -4.51 -5.34
N GLN A 229 -10.84 -3.60 -5.46
CA GLN A 229 -9.68 -3.51 -4.57
C GLN A 229 -9.93 -2.61 -3.35
N ALA A 230 -10.74 -1.56 -3.52
CA ALA A 230 -11.07 -0.65 -2.43
C ALA A 230 -11.91 -1.32 -1.34
N TRP A 231 -12.86 -2.20 -1.69
CA TRP A 231 -13.70 -2.89 -0.72
C TRP A 231 -12.91 -3.74 0.29
N PRO A 232 -12.00 -4.65 -0.11
CA PRO A 232 -11.16 -5.39 0.83
C PRO A 232 -10.34 -4.46 1.73
N LEU A 233 -9.80 -3.37 1.17
CA LEU A 233 -9.01 -2.39 1.92
C LEU A 233 -9.87 -1.70 2.99
N VAL A 234 -11.08 -1.26 2.63
CA VAL A 234 -12.05 -0.66 3.56
C VAL A 234 -12.49 -1.68 4.62
N CYS A 235 -12.71 -2.94 4.24
CA CYS A 235 -13.03 -3.98 5.22
C CYS A 235 -11.89 -4.15 6.24
N LEU A 236 -10.62 -4.21 5.82
CA LEU A 236 -9.47 -4.32 6.73
C LEU A 236 -9.36 -3.12 7.69
N GLY A 237 -9.77 -1.93 7.26
CA GLY A 237 -9.82 -0.73 8.10
C GLY A 237 -10.99 -0.71 9.09
N SER A 238 -12.03 -1.51 8.86
CA SER A 238 -13.26 -1.53 9.67
C SER A 238 -13.00 -2.00 11.11
N PRO A 239 -13.58 -1.36 12.13
CA PRO A 239 -13.53 -1.85 13.51
C PRO A 239 -14.19 -3.21 13.69
N ARG A 240 -15.00 -3.68 12.73
CA ARG A 240 -15.60 -5.03 12.75
C ARG A 240 -14.57 -6.15 12.57
N LEU A 241 -13.41 -5.84 11.96
CA LEU A 241 -12.29 -6.77 11.81
C LEU A 241 -11.24 -6.59 12.92
N SER A 242 -11.68 -6.37 14.16
CA SER A 242 -10.81 -6.04 15.31
C SER A 242 -9.75 -7.10 15.63
N TYR A 243 -9.92 -8.34 15.16
CA TYR A 243 -8.99 -9.46 15.39
C TYR A 243 -8.09 -9.75 14.18
N VAL A 244 -8.11 -8.88 13.13
CA VAL A 244 -7.27 -8.98 11.94
C VAL A 244 -6.20 -7.90 12.01
N GLY A 245 -4.95 -8.31 12.25
CA GLY A 245 -3.81 -7.39 12.35
C GLY A 245 -2.51 -8.07 11.95
N GLY A 246 -1.64 -7.33 11.27
CA GLY A 246 -0.40 -7.87 10.69
C GLY A 246 -0.64 -8.72 9.42
N GLU A 247 -1.82 -8.60 8.80
CA GLU A 247 -2.25 -9.46 7.70
C GLU A 247 -1.86 -8.90 6.32
N VAL A 248 -1.41 -9.79 5.45
CA VAL A 248 -1.16 -9.55 4.03
C VAL A 248 -2.23 -10.30 3.22
N LEU A 249 -3.26 -9.58 2.80
CA LEU A 249 -4.40 -10.15 2.08
C LEU A 249 -4.20 -10.09 0.57
N TRP A 250 -4.12 -11.24 -0.09
CA TRP A 250 -4.04 -11.32 -1.55
C TRP A 250 -5.41 -11.08 -2.18
N THR A 251 -5.50 -10.03 -3.01
CA THR A 251 -6.71 -9.62 -3.74
C THR A 251 -6.46 -9.67 -5.25
N ASP A 252 -5.95 -10.82 -5.71
CA ASP A 252 -5.35 -11.06 -7.01
C ASP A 252 -6.16 -12.03 -7.90
N GLY A 253 -7.44 -12.20 -7.59
CA GLY A 253 -8.30 -13.13 -8.34
C GLY A 253 -7.90 -14.60 -8.20
N GLY A 254 -7.17 -14.95 -7.13
CA GLY A 254 -6.71 -16.32 -6.81
C GLY A 254 -5.38 -16.70 -7.46
N TRP A 255 -4.66 -15.72 -8.04
CA TRP A 255 -3.38 -15.97 -8.72
C TRP A 255 -2.32 -16.55 -7.78
N ASN A 256 -2.06 -15.90 -6.63
CA ASN A 256 -1.07 -16.39 -5.65
C ASN A 256 -1.41 -17.79 -5.12
N GLY A 257 -2.69 -18.05 -4.85
CA GLY A 257 -3.12 -19.39 -4.41
C GLY A 257 -2.88 -20.47 -5.48
N ALA A 258 -3.17 -20.15 -6.73
CA ALA A 258 -2.94 -21.07 -7.87
C ALA A 258 -1.44 -21.31 -8.12
N MET A 259 -0.61 -20.26 -8.03
CA MET A 259 0.86 -20.34 -8.11
C MET A 259 1.43 -21.24 -7.00
N THR A 260 1.05 -20.97 -5.75
CA THR A 260 1.48 -21.74 -4.58
C THR A 260 1.18 -23.25 -4.72
N MET A 261 0.05 -23.57 -5.34
CA MET A 261 -0.36 -24.97 -5.56
C MET A 261 0.19 -25.59 -6.86
N GLY A 262 1.04 -24.87 -7.61
CA GLY A 262 1.55 -25.31 -8.91
C GLY A 262 0.45 -25.45 -9.98
N ARG A 263 -0.70 -24.77 -9.81
CA ARG A 263 -1.86 -24.83 -10.70
C ARG A 263 -1.92 -23.65 -11.68
N HIS A 264 -0.99 -22.74 -11.58
CA HIS A 264 -0.75 -21.63 -12.49
C HIS A 264 0.75 -21.46 -12.63
N GLN A 265 1.25 -21.33 -13.86
CA GLN A 265 2.67 -21.07 -14.15
C GLN A 265 2.76 -19.73 -14.87
N ALA A 266 3.45 -18.79 -14.27
CA ALA A 266 3.89 -17.58 -14.95
C ALA A 266 5.30 -17.84 -15.50
N GLN A 267 5.53 -17.66 -16.80
CA GLN A 267 6.84 -17.93 -17.45
C GLN A 267 8.00 -17.19 -16.79
N TRP A 268 7.76 -15.96 -16.31
CA TRP A 268 8.78 -15.19 -15.60
C TRP A 268 9.14 -15.74 -14.21
N ALA A 269 8.29 -16.57 -13.60
CA ALA A 269 8.61 -17.20 -12.32
C ALA A 269 9.74 -18.24 -12.44
N ASP A 270 9.78 -18.96 -13.56
CA ASP A 270 10.87 -19.90 -13.86
C ASP A 270 12.19 -19.15 -14.09
N ASP A 271 12.15 -17.97 -14.72
CA ASP A 271 13.31 -17.11 -14.93
C ASP A 271 13.84 -16.51 -13.62
N ALA A 272 12.95 -16.14 -12.70
CA ALA A 272 13.33 -15.61 -11.38
C ALA A 272 13.99 -16.66 -10.49
N GLU A 273 13.51 -17.93 -10.52
CA GLU A 273 14.20 -19.05 -9.86
C GLU A 273 15.55 -19.38 -10.52
N GLY A 274 15.66 -19.23 -11.81
CA GLY A 274 16.91 -19.36 -12.57
C GLY A 274 17.93 -18.30 -12.17
N MET A 275 17.52 -17.05 -12.03
CA MET A 275 18.38 -15.93 -11.58
C MET A 275 18.78 -16.04 -10.12
N ALA A 276 17.94 -16.58 -9.24
CA ALA A 276 18.26 -16.79 -7.84
C ALA A 276 19.28 -17.93 -7.62
N LYS A 277 19.35 -18.89 -8.53
CA LYS A 277 20.32 -20.02 -8.49
C LYS A 277 21.67 -19.69 -9.09
N THR A 278 21.78 -18.55 -9.79
CA THR A 278 23.04 -18.08 -10.45
C THR A 278 23.74 -16.93 -9.72
N ARG A 279 23.27 -16.54 -8.56
CA ARG A 279 23.86 -15.55 -7.65
C ARG A 279 24.05 -16.18 -6.26
#